data_ba687332f4c8bd2052ff22ab53c629d8
#
_entry.id   ba687332f4c8bd2052ff22ab53c629d8
#
_cell.length_a   1.000
_cell.length_b   1.000
_cell.length_c   1.000
_cell.angle_alpha   90.00
_cell.angle_beta   90.00
_cell.angle_gamma   90.00
#
_symmetry.space_group_name_H-M   'P 1'
#
loop_
_entity.id
_entity.type
_entity.pdbx_description
1 polymer ?
#
loop_
_entity_poly.entity_id
_entity_poly.type
_entity_poly.pdbx_seq_one_letter_code
_entity_poly.pdbx_strand_id
1 'polypeptide(L)'
;MEPVPASRPRVSKWGTYYGKRYTKFRKDAKIALEAMDLDEPLSGQLSVHLEFYCKRPKTTKRDTPRGDIDNYMKGILDSANGILWGDDDQIVKCSGKKVYEDEHGTRIIITIFAP
;
A
#
# COMPACT_ATOMS: atom_id res chain seq x y z
N MET A 1 -5.62 9.50 2.18
CA MET A 1 -4.78 8.65 3.06
C MET A 1 -3.32 8.78 2.64
N GLU A 2 -2.45 9.07 3.57
CA GLU A 2 -1.02 9.21 3.26
C GLU A 2 -0.35 7.85 3.06
N PRO A 3 0.32 7.61 1.92
CA PRO A 3 1.08 6.37 1.72
C PRO A 3 2.24 6.24 2.69
N VAL A 4 2.45 5.03 3.21
CA VAL A 4 3.58 4.71 4.09
C VAL A 4 4.23 3.43 3.57
N PRO A 5 5.55 3.43 3.34
CA PRO A 5 6.22 2.21 2.92
C PRO A 5 6.27 1.19 4.05
N ALA A 6 6.22 -0.09 3.69
CA ALA A 6 6.35 -1.16 4.66
C ALA A 6 7.70 -1.05 5.36
N SER A 7 7.70 -1.16 6.68
CA SER A 7 8.92 -1.24 7.47
C SER A 7 9.31 -2.70 7.68
N ARG A 8 10.61 -2.93 7.86
CA ARG A 8 11.07 -4.26 8.26
C ARG A 8 10.64 -4.53 9.70
N PRO A 9 10.21 -5.76 10.02
CA PRO A 9 9.90 -6.11 11.40
C PRO A 9 11.15 -5.98 12.26
N ARG A 10 11.00 -5.47 13.47
CA ARG A 10 12.08 -5.40 14.46
C ARG A 10 11.96 -6.59 15.39
N VAL A 11 13.09 -7.19 15.72
CA VAL A 11 13.16 -8.34 16.62
C VAL A 11 13.71 -7.88 17.97
N SER A 12 13.02 -8.24 19.04
CA SER A 12 13.48 -7.99 20.42
C SER A 12 13.30 -9.27 21.23
N LYS A 13 13.76 -9.26 22.48
CA LYS A 13 13.54 -10.39 23.39
C LYS A 13 12.06 -10.66 23.67
N TRP A 14 11.18 -9.72 23.33
CA TRP A 14 9.72 -9.82 23.51
C TRP A 14 8.97 -10.24 22.23
N GLY A 15 9.70 -10.48 21.12
CA GLY A 15 9.12 -10.90 19.85
C GLY A 15 9.45 -9.97 18.69
N THR A 16 8.73 -10.15 17.59
CA THR A 16 8.88 -9.38 16.37
C THR A 16 7.78 -8.33 16.27
N TYR A 17 8.14 -7.09 15.92
CA TYR A 17 7.15 -6.02 15.76
C TYR A 17 7.52 -5.09 14.61
N TYR A 18 6.51 -4.43 14.04
CA TYR A 18 6.69 -3.38 13.02
C TYR A 18 6.73 -2.00 13.66
N GLY A 19 7.26 -1.02 12.94
CA GLY A 19 7.24 0.37 13.38
C GLY A 19 5.81 0.90 13.53
N LYS A 20 5.61 1.85 14.46
CA LYS A 20 4.27 2.40 14.77
C LYS A 20 3.57 3.01 13.56
N ARG A 21 4.32 3.74 12.71
CA ARG A 21 3.76 4.41 11.54
C ARG A 21 3.21 3.41 10.53
N TYR A 22 3.94 2.34 10.28
CA TYR A 22 3.49 1.30 9.36
C TYR A 22 2.32 0.51 9.93
N THR A 23 2.34 0.20 11.22
CA THR A 23 1.24 -0.50 11.89
C THR A 23 -0.05 0.31 11.79
N LYS A 24 0.02 1.62 12.02
CA LYS A 24 -1.14 2.51 11.86
C LYS A 24 -1.61 2.55 10.41
N PHE A 25 -0.70 2.63 9.46
CA PHE A 25 -1.03 2.62 8.05
C PHE A 25 -1.80 1.37 7.66
N ARG A 26 -1.33 0.20 8.07
CA ARG A 26 -2.01 -1.07 7.75
C ARG A 26 -3.43 -1.11 8.30
N LYS A 27 -3.61 -0.64 9.51
CA LYS A 27 -4.93 -0.56 10.14
C LYS A 27 -5.86 0.37 9.36
N ASP A 28 -5.39 1.56 9.04
CA ASP A 28 -6.17 2.56 8.30
C ASP A 28 -6.48 2.09 6.87
N ALA A 29 -5.50 1.47 6.21
CA ALA A 29 -5.68 0.93 4.88
C ALA A 29 -6.73 -0.18 4.86
N LYS A 30 -6.69 -1.07 5.83
CA LYS A 30 -7.68 -2.16 5.95
C LYS A 30 -9.09 -1.60 6.10
N ILE A 31 -9.27 -0.60 6.95
CA ILE A 31 -10.57 0.05 7.14
C ILE A 31 -11.06 0.67 5.84
N ALA A 32 -10.17 1.40 5.12
CA ALA A 32 -10.53 2.04 3.85
C ALA A 32 -10.91 1.01 2.78
N LEU A 33 -10.17 -0.10 2.70
CA LEU A 33 -10.44 -1.17 1.73
C LEU A 33 -11.74 -1.90 2.04
N GLU A 34 -12.02 -2.17 3.30
CA GLU A 34 -13.29 -2.78 3.72
C GLU A 34 -14.48 -1.87 3.41
N ALA A 35 -14.31 -0.56 3.47
CA ALA A 35 -15.34 0.41 3.14
C ALA A 35 -15.72 0.44 1.66
N MET A 36 -14.92 -0.15 0.78
CA MET A 36 -15.22 -0.28 -0.65
C MET A 36 -16.37 -1.27 -0.92
N ASP A 37 -16.72 -2.05 0.08
CA ASP A 37 -17.90 -2.92 0.10
C ASP A 37 -17.98 -3.90 -1.08
N LEU A 38 -16.89 -4.60 -1.34
CA LEU A 38 -16.92 -5.72 -2.27
C LEU A 38 -17.67 -6.89 -1.61
N ASP A 39 -18.61 -7.49 -2.32
CA ASP A 39 -19.37 -8.64 -1.83
C ASP A 39 -18.44 -9.79 -1.47
N GLU A 40 -17.44 -10.03 -2.31
CA GLU A 40 -16.42 -11.04 -2.08
C GLU A 40 -15.11 -10.63 -2.76
N PRO A 41 -13.96 -11.16 -2.30
CA PRO A 41 -12.69 -10.90 -2.96
C PRO A 41 -12.68 -11.38 -4.40
N LEU A 42 -11.93 -10.65 -5.25
CA LEU A 42 -11.76 -11.05 -6.66
C LEU A 42 -11.02 -12.40 -6.74
N SER A 43 -11.43 -13.24 -7.68
CA SER A 43 -10.82 -14.54 -7.90
C SER A 43 -10.02 -14.56 -9.20
N GLY A 44 -9.15 -15.59 -9.35
CA GLY A 44 -8.38 -15.78 -10.57
C GLY A 44 -7.13 -14.91 -10.65
N GLN A 45 -6.53 -14.88 -11.83
CA GLN A 45 -5.32 -14.09 -12.09
C GLN A 45 -5.64 -12.61 -12.16
N LEU A 46 -4.79 -11.80 -11.55
CA LEU A 46 -4.97 -10.36 -11.50
C LEU A 46 -3.70 -9.64 -11.92
N SER A 47 -3.87 -8.50 -12.59
CA SER A 47 -2.80 -7.53 -12.83
C SER A 47 -3.14 -6.27 -12.03
N VAL A 48 -2.18 -5.75 -11.27
CA VAL A 48 -2.42 -4.62 -10.36
C VAL A 48 -1.41 -3.51 -10.67
N HIS A 49 -1.93 -2.28 -10.80
CA HIS A 49 -1.11 -1.08 -10.88
C HIS A 49 -1.41 -0.19 -9.68
N LEU A 50 -0.36 0.26 -9.01
CA LEU A 50 -0.45 1.08 -7.80
C LEU A 50 0.20 2.44 -8.02
N GLU A 51 -0.49 3.50 -7.58
CA GLU A 51 0.05 4.85 -7.60
C GLU A 51 -0.01 5.43 -6.20
N PHE A 52 1.13 5.92 -5.73
CA PHE A 52 1.28 6.47 -4.39
C PHE A 52 1.55 7.97 -4.48
N TYR A 53 0.59 8.77 -4.03
CA TYR A 53 0.70 10.22 -3.95
C TYR A 53 1.05 10.61 -2.52
N CYS A 54 2.32 10.93 -2.30
CA CYS A 54 2.90 11.07 -0.97
C CYS A 54 2.97 12.53 -0.55
N LYS A 55 2.87 12.76 0.76
CA LYS A 55 3.02 14.10 1.30
C LYS A 55 4.43 14.63 1.06
N ARG A 56 4.54 15.86 0.57
CA ARG A 56 5.83 16.53 0.40
C ARG A 56 6.24 17.21 1.71
N PRO A 57 7.34 16.79 2.36
CA PRO A 57 7.85 17.51 3.52
C PRO A 57 8.27 18.94 3.14
N LYS A 58 8.01 19.90 4.03
CA LYS A 58 8.28 21.33 3.75
C LYS A 58 9.74 21.62 3.43
N THR A 59 10.65 20.87 4.03
CA THR A 59 12.09 21.12 3.93
C THR A 59 12.81 20.16 3.00
N THR A 60 12.08 19.29 2.29
CA THR A 60 12.73 18.32 1.42
C THR A 60 13.32 18.98 0.18
N LYS A 61 14.50 18.51 -0.21
CA LYS A 61 15.14 18.86 -1.48
C LYS A 61 15.03 17.72 -2.49
N ARG A 62 14.34 16.65 -2.12
CA ARG A 62 14.18 15.49 -3.01
C ARG A 62 13.10 15.77 -4.05
N ASP A 63 13.31 15.24 -5.25
CA ASP A 63 12.31 15.29 -6.33
C ASP A 63 11.29 14.16 -6.21
N THR A 64 11.60 13.12 -5.43
CA THR A 64 10.76 11.95 -5.26
C THR A 64 10.62 11.60 -3.79
N PRO A 65 9.48 10.98 -3.40
CA PRO A 65 9.29 10.54 -2.02
C PRO A 65 10.35 9.55 -1.55
N ARG A 66 10.68 9.62 -0.26
CA ARG A 66 11.57 8.65 0.37
C ARG A 66 10.91 7.28 0.42
N GLY A 67 11.75 6.26 0.50
CA GLY A 67 11.32 4.87 0.61
C GLY A 67 11.35 4.15 -0.72
N ASP A 68 11.58 2.86 -0.67
CA ASP A 68 11.65 2.03 -1.87
C ASP A 68 10.24 1.72 -2.39
N ILE A 69 10.07 1.74 -3.69
CA ILE A 69 8.76 1.50 -4.32
C ILE A 69 8.19 0.13 -3.92
N ASP A 70 9.02 -0.88 -3.82
CA ASP A 70 8.58 -2.22 -3.44
C ASP A 70 8.00 -2.26 -2.02
N ASN A 71 8.52 -1.45 -1.10
CA ASN A 71 7.99 -1.35 0.26
C ASN A 71 6.63 -0.66 0.30
N TYR A 72 6.40 0.34 -0.57
CA TYR A 72 5.07 0.93 -0.72
C TYR A 72 4.07 -0.10 -1.26
N MET A 73 4.48 -0.83 -2.28
CA MET A 73 3.63 -1.85 -2.90
C MET A 73 3.31 -2.97 -1.92
N LYS A 74 4.30 -3.44 -1.17
CA LYS A 74 4.12 -4.49 -0.16
C LYS A 74 3.08 -4.09 0.88
N GLY A 75 3.09 -2.85 1.33
CA GLY A 75 2.14 -2.35 2.32
C GLY A 75 0.69 -2.51 1.87
N ILE A 76 0.41 -2.16 0.62
CA ILE A 76 -0.95 -2.29 0.05
C ILE A 76 -1.28 -3.75 -0.25
N LEU A 77 -0.36 -4.49 -0.85
CA LEU A 77 -0.61 -5.90 -1.17
C LEU A 77 -0.95 -6.69 0.09
N ASP A 78 -0.21 -6.50 1.16
CA ASP A 78 -0.48 -7.18 2.43
C ASP A 78 -1.81 -6.73 3.04
N SER A 79 -2.14 -5.44 2.96
CA SER A 79 -3.39 -4.91 3.53
C SER A 79 -4.63 -5.37 2.76
N ALA A 80 -4.50 -5.61 1.46
CA ALA A 80 -5.61 -5.97 0.59
C ALA A 80 -5.93 -7.48 0.59
N ASN A 81 -5.04 -8.30 1.13
CA ASN A 81 -5.26 -9.75 1.21
C ASN A 81 -6.53 -10.07 2.01
N GLY A 82 -7.38 -10.89 1.43
CA GLY A 82 -8.66 -11.25 2.04
C GLY A 82 -9.76 -10.20 1.86
N ILE A 83 -9.46 -9.05 1.25
CA ILE A 83 -10.41 -7.95 1.03
C ILE A 83 -10.64 -7.75 -0.47
N LEU A 84 -9.60 -7.38 -1.22
CA LEU A 84 -9.70 -7.17 -2.67
C LEU A 84 -9.49 -8.47 -3.43
N TRP A 85 -8.64 -9.35 -2.93
CA TRP A 85 -8.36 -10.68 -3.46
C TRP A 85 -8.09 -11.63 -2.30
N GLY A 86 -8.16 -12.93 -2.57
CA GLY A 86 -7.95 -13.93 -1.52
C GLY A 86 -6.51 -13.95 -1.03
N ASP A 87 -5.57 -13.93 -1.98
CA ASP A 87 -4.14 -13.95 -1.68
C ASP A 87 -3.40 -13.22 -2.80
N ASP A 88 -2.32 -12.51 -2.46
CA ASP A 88 -1.48 -11.82 -3.42
C ASP A 88 -0.77 -12.76 -4.40
N ASP A 89 -0.77 -14.07 -4.13
CA ASP A 89 -0.35 -15.10 -5.08
C ASP A 89 -1.14 -15.06 -6.40
N GLN A 90 -2.35 -14.51 -6.39
CA GLN A 90 -3.17 -14.33 -7.60
C GLN A 90 -2.62 -13.26 -8.54
N ILE A 91 -1.76 -12.38 -8.04
CA ILE A 91 -1.24 -11.25 -8.80
C ILE A 91 -0.07 -11.73 -9.66
N VAL A 92 -0.30 -11.74 -10.98
CA VAL A 92 0.70 -12.21 -11.94
C VAL A 92 1.50 -11.06 -12.55
N LYS A 93 1.01 -9.84 -12.41
CA LYS A 93 1.71 -8.63 -12.86
C LYS A 93 1.41 -7.51 -11.89
N CYS A 94 2.44 -6.82 -11.44
CA CYS A 94 2.28 -5.69 -10.54
C CYS A 94 3.23 -4.57 -10.95
N SER A 95 2.72 -3.36 -11.03
CA SER A 95 3.51 -2.17 -11.30
C SER A 95 3.13 -1.06 -10.33
N GLY A 96 4.04 -0.12 -10.13
CA GLY A 96 3.78 0.96 -9.20
C GLY A 96 4.62 2.18 -9.49
N LYS A 97 4.14 3.33 -9.02
CA LYS A 97 4.90 4.57 -9.02
C LYS A 97 4.63 5.32 -7.72
N LYS A 98 5.62 6.07 -7.29
CA LYS A 98 5.50 6.99 -6.15
C LYS A 98 5.83 8.39 -6.64
N VAL A 99 4.99 9.34 -6.29
CA VAL A 99 5.17 10.76 -6.61
C VAL A 99 4.70 11.59 -5.43
N TYR A 100 5.06 12.86 -5.41
CA TYR A 100 4.49 13.78 -4.43
C TYR A 100 3.03 14.09 -4.79
N GLU A 101 2.25 14.45 -3.78
CA GLU A 101 0.85 14.81 -3.94
C GLU A 101 0.66 15.99 -4.89
N ASP A 102 -0.48 16.02 -5.52
CA ASP A 102 -0.94 17.12 -6.37
C ASP A 102 -2.10 17.84 -5.67
N GLU A 103 -2.91 18.59 -6.43
CA GLU A 103 -4.05 19.34 -5.90
C GLU A 103 -5.13 18.43 -5.27
N HIS A 104 -5.11 17.15 -5.58
CA HIS A 104 -6.05 16.17 -5.00
C HIS A 104 -5.57 15.56 -3.70
N GLY A 105 -4.37 15.91 -3.24
CA GLY A 105 -3.83 15.49 -1.96
C GLY A 105 -3.21 14.10 -1.94
N THR A 106 -2.88 13.66 -0.74
CA THR A 106 -2.29 12.32 -0.53
C THR A 106 -3.34 11.25 -0.78
N ARG A 107 -2.94 10.21 -1.51
CA ARG A 107 -3.85 9.10 -1.82
C ARG A 107 -3.09 7.94 -2.42
N ILE A 108 -3.77 6.81 -2.50
CA ILE A 108 -3.28 5.61 -3.18
C ILE A 108 -4.34 5.20 -4.19
N ILE A 109 -3.94 5.03 -5.44
CA ILE A 109 -4.82 4.56 -6.50
C ILE A 109 -4.46 3.11 -6.81
N ILE A 110 -5.45 2.24 -6.74
CA ILE A 110 -5.31 0.82 -7.04
C ILE A 110 -6.12 0.54 -8.30
N THR A 111 -5.45 0.14 -9.37
CA THR A 111 -6.11 -0.25 -10.61
C THR A 111 -5.91 -1.75 -10.82
N ILE A 112 -7.00 -2.47 -10.95
CA ILE A 112 -6.99 -3.94 -11.06
C ILE A 112 -7.54 -4.33 -12.42
N PHE A 113 -6.80 -5.19 -13.12
CA PHE A 113 -7.23 -5.79 -14.37
C PHE A 113 -7.44 -7.28 -14.15
N ALA A 114 -8.66 -7.75 -14.40
CA ALA A 114 -9.00 -9.16 -14.37
C ALA A 114 -9.14 -9.63 -15.82
N PRO A 115 -8.35 -10.62 -16.25
CA PRO A 115 -8.45 -11.14 -17.61
C PRO A 115 -9.75 -11.93 -17.84
#